data_54e30d0ea0934f7e360e2d057ad5bb30
#
_entry.id   54e30d0ea0934f7e360e2d057ad5bb30
#
_cell.length_a   1.000
_cell.length_b   1.000
_cell.length_c   1.000
_cell.angle_alpha   90.00
_cell.angle_beta   90.00
_cell.angle_gamma   90.00
#
_symmetry.space_group_name_H-M   'P 1'
#
loop_
_entity.id
_entity.type
_entity.pdbx_description
1 polymer ?
#
loop_
_entity_poly.entity_id
_entity_poly.type
_entity_poly.pdbx_seq_one_letter_code
_entity_poly.pdbx_strand_id
1 'polypeptide(L)'
;MSEALLTTGAGVVATPAPGGRLFWRRLRAQRAVTAAAAVFALLVLVALTAPLLTALEGQDPNAYHPALVDSASGGVPIGSFGGISGDHWLGVEPQTGRDLFARIVYGARVSLGVAFVATLIQVALGVGLGLFAALGGRWADQIVSRVTDVAAALPMLVITLGLLAVAPASIPRPVLITLIIAGLGWFGTSKIVRAGALSLKTLDHVSAARLSGWSTWAIARRELLPALAAPVITYAVLLVPGNVVAEAALSFLGVGIKPPTPSWGQMLTDANTWYQAAPTYLLLPAGLLFLTVLSLTVIGEGVRTALDPRAASRLRVGTRKQNRAAEAARDAKPGPAIESAKSLEEKAS
;
A
#
# COMPACT_ATOMS: atom_id res chain seq x y z
N MET A 1 -6.87 8.14 52.49
CA MET A 1 -7.28 7.26 51.37
C MET A 1 -7.83 8.13 50.25
N SER A 2 -7.01 9.01 49.65
CA SER A 2 -7.45 9.95 48.59
C SER A 2 -6.29 10.59 47.82
N GLU A 3 -5.33 9.81 47.31
CA GLU A 3 -4.22 10.35 46.47
C GLU A 3 -3.84 9.47 45.27
N ALA A 4 -4.69 8.51 44.87
CA ALA A 4 -4.35 7.52 43.82
C ALA A 4 -5.08 7.71 42.48
N LEU A 5 -5.72 8.87 42.21
CA LEU A 5 -6.57 9.05 41.03
C LEU A 5 -6.13 10.19 40.06
N LEU A 6 -4.91 10.68 40.14
CA LEU A 6 -4.46 11.79 39.25
C LEU A 6 -3.36 11.45 38.22
N THR A 7 -3.21 10.20 37.81
CA THR A 7 -2.19 9.85 36.79
C THR A 7 -2.73 9.10 35.56
N THR A 8 -3.84 9.54 35.00
CA THR A 8 -4.35 8.99 33.73
C THR A 8 -4.76 10.10 32.74
N GLY A 9 -3.89 11.08 32.57
CA GLY A 9 -3.99 12.09 31.53
C GLY A 9 -2.71 12.20 30.74
N ALA A 10 -2.17 11.06 30.26
CA ALA A 10 -1.08 11.10 29.28
C ALA A 10 -1.64 11.61 27.94
N GLY A 11 -1.70 12.94 27.81
CA GLY A 11 -1.94 13.60 26.54
C GLY A 11 -1.06 12.98 25.47
N VAL A 12 -1.63 12.67 24.33
CA VAL A 12 -0.91 12.23 23.14
C VAL A 12 -0.02 13.39 22.70
N VAL A 13 1.19 13.45 23.26
CA VAL A 13 2.22 14.39 22.78
C VAL A 13 2.53 13.96 21.36
N ALA A 14 2.12 14.75 20.39
CA ALA A 14 2.48 14.59 18.99
C ALA A 14 4.00 14.72 18.89
N THR A 15 4.71 13.61 18.97
CA THR A 15 6.16 13.60 18.74
C THR A 15 6.38 13.84 17.24
N PRO A 16 7.25 14.79 16.87
CA PRO A 16 7.54 15.09 15.48
C PRO A 16 8.02 13.83 14.74
N ALA A 17 7.60 13.70 13.49
CA ALA A 17 8.03 12.61 12.63
C ALA A 17 9.57 12.50 12.62
N PRO A 18 10.13 11.29 12.60
CA PRO A 18 11.57 11.10 12.59
C PRO A 18 12.18 11.84 11.40
N GLY A 19 13.28 12.56 11.60
CA GLY A 19 13.99 13.24 10.51
C GLY A 19 14.28 12.28 9.35
N GLY A 20 14.21 12.74 8.11
CA GLY A 20 14.26 11.90 6.91
C GLY A 20 15.39 10.88 6.88
N ARG A 21 16.60 11.23 7.39
CA ARG A 21 17.73 10.29 7.51
C ARG A 21 17.45 9.09 8.42
N LEU A 22 16.73 9.32 9.53
CA LEU A 22 16.37 8.26 10.49
C LEU A 22 15.28 7.35 9.91
N PHE A 23 14.30 7.91 9.20
CA PHE A 23 13.29 7.17 8.46
C PHE A 23 13.92 6.21 7.45
N TRP A 24 14.78 6.69 6.57
CA TRP A 24 15.45 5.87 5.56
C TRP A 24 16.35 4.79 6.17
N ARG A 25 17.06 5.11 7.27
CA ARG A 25 17.88 4.12 7.99
C ARG A 25 17.03 3.00 8.58
N ARG A 26 15.88 3.33 9.19
CA ARG A 26 14.96 2.34 9.75
C ARG A 26 14.33 1.46 8.69
N LEU A 27 13.94 2.05 7.56
CA LEU A 27 13.35 1.34 6.43
C LEU A 27 14.35 0.34 5.84
N ARG A 28 15.57 0.78 5.55
CA ARG A 28 16.64 -0.07 5.00
C ARG A 28 17.15 -1.14 5.98
N ALA A 29 16.97 -0.97 7.26
CA ALA A 29 17.35 -1.98 8.25
C ALA A 29 16.43 -3.22 8.23
N GLN A 30 15.24 -3.12 7.62
CA GLN A 30 14.29 -4.21 7.50
C GLN A 30 14.50 -4.96 6.17
N ARG A 31 15.17 -6.13 6.21
CA ARG A 31 15.49 -6.92 5.01
C ARG A 31 14.27 -7.28 4.16
N ALA A 32 13.14 -7.61 4.80
CA ALA A 32 11.91 -7.92 4.08
C ALA A 32 11.39 -6.70 3.29
N VAL A 33 11.46 -5.50 3.87
CA VAL A 33 11.02 -4.25 3.21
C VAL A 33 11.94 -3.90 2.04
N THR A 34 13.27 -4.08 2.20
CA THR A 34 14.22 -3.84 1.09
C THR A 34 14.03 -4.83 -0.05
N ALA A 35 13.78 -6.12 0.24
CA ALA A 35 13.48 -7.11 -0.78
C ALA A 35 12.16 -6.80 -1.51
N ALA A 36 11.10 -6.49 -0.75
CA ALA A 36 9.81 -6.09 -1.31
C ALA A 36 9.92 -4.81 -2.17
N ALA A 37 10.70 -3.82 -1.72
CA ALA A 37 10.93 -2.61 -2.47
C ALA A 37 11.72 -2.87 -3.78
N ALA A 38 12.67 -3.80 -3.77
CA ALA A 38 13.38 -4.21 -4.97
C ALA A 38 12.47 -4.92 -5.98
N VAL A 39 11.64 -5.86 -5.51
CA VAL A 39 10.64 -6.55 -6.36
C VAL A 39 9.65 -5.53 -6.95
N PHE A 40 9.12 -4.65 -6.11
CA PHE A 40 8.16 -3.65 -6.58
C PHE A 40 8.81 -2.65 -7.56
N ALA A 41 10.05 -2.21 -7.30
CA ALA A 41 10.79 -1.34 -8.21
C ALA A 41 11.04 -2.02 -9.57
N LEU A 42 11.32 -3.33 -9.58
CA LEU A 42 11.43 -4.10 -10.81
C LEU A 42 10.10 -4.12 -11.58
N LEU A 43 8.98 -4.37 -10.90
CA LEU A 43 7.64 -4.37 -11.53
C LEU A 43 7.30 -2.98 -12.12
N VAL A 44 7.61 -1.91 -11.41
CA VAL A 44 7.44 -0.53 -11.91
C VAL A 44 8.36 -0.27 -13.11
N LEU A 45 9.60 -0.73 -13.06
CA LEU A 45 10.54 -0.58 -14.17
C LEU A 45 10.01 -1.30 -15.41
N VAL A 46 9.56 -2.54 -15.28
CA VAL A 46 8.92 -3.32 -16.36
C VAL A 46 7.71 -2.57 -16.91
N ALA A 47 6.84 -2.04 -16.08
CA ALA A 47 5.69 -1.26 -16.51
C ALA A 47 6.07 0.02 -17.28
N LEU A 48 7.11 0.74 -16.83
CA LEU A 48 7.57 1.96 -17.48
C LEU A 48 8.29 1.67 -18.81
N THR A 49 9.06 0.59 -18.86
CA THR A 49 9.81 0.17 -20.05
C THR A 49 9.01 -0.75 -20.98
N ALA A 50 7.71 -0.94 -20.74
CA ALA A 50 6.86 -1.81 -21.55
C ALA A 50 6.98 -1.57 -23.07
N PRO A 51 6.97 -0.33 -23.60
CA PRO A 51 7.14 -0.09 -25.03
C PRO A 51 8.52 -0.55 -25.56
N LEU A 52 9.56 -0.41 -24.74
CA LEU A 52 10.91 -0.85 -25.10
C LEU A 52 11.01 -2.38 -25.08
N LEU A 53 10.44 -3.02 -24.07
CA LEU A 53 10.47 -4.47 -23.91
C LEU A 53 9.71 -5.17 -25.06
N THR A 54 8.53 -4.68 -25.42
CA THR A 54 7.77 -5.22 -26.55
C THR A 54 8.43 -4.93 -27.90
N ALA A 55 9.11 -3.80 -28.05
CA ALA A 55 9.90 -3.52 -29.25
C ALA A 55 11.13 -4.44 -29.38
N LEU A 56 11.74 -4.86 -28.27
CA LEU A 56 12.84 -5.83 -28.25
C LEU A 56 12.37 -7.25 -28.59
N GLU A 57 11.18 -7.65 -28.16
CA GLU A 57 10.55 -8.90 -28.52
C GLU A 57 10.01 -8.86 -29.97
N GLY A 58 9.67 -7.66 -30.47
CA GLY A 58 9.08 -7.46 -31.79
C GLY A 58 7.57 -7.70 -31.84
N GLN A 59 6.88 -7.76 -30.69
CA GLN A 59 5.45 -8.09 -30.62
C GLN A 59 4.58 -6.91 -30.16
N ASP A 60 3.42 -6.78 -30.78
CA ASP A 60 2.37 -5.82 -30.37
C ASP A 60 1.40 -6.52 -29.42
N PRO A 61 1.05 -5.92 -28.24
CA PRO A 61 0.13 -6.53 -27.27
C PRO A 61 -1.28 -6.79 -27.81
N ASN A 62 -1.64 -6.22 -28.96
CA ASN A 62 -2.97 -6.35 -29.55
C ASN A 62 -2.96 -7.11 -30.89
N ALA A 63 -1.79 -7.47 -31.44
CA ALA A 63 -1.69 -8.25 -32.65
C ALA A 63 -2.24 -9.67 -32.46
N TYR A 64 -3.01 -10.14 -33.44
CA TYR A 64 -3.61 -11.47 -33.43
C TYR A 64 -2.76 -12.43 -34.26
N HIS A 65 -2.44 -13.60 -33.70
CA HIS A 65 -1.68 -14.66 -34.37
C HIS A 65 -2.49 -15.97 -34.41
N PRO A 66 -3.56 -16.05 -35.21
CA PRO A 66 -4.45 -17.24 -35.24
C PRO A 66 -3.73 -18.52 -35.67
N ALA A 67 -2.59 -18.42 -36.37
CA ALA A 67 -1.77 -19.57 -36.72
C ALA A 67 -1.05 -20.23 -35.53
N LEU A 68 -0.98 -19.57 -34.39
CA LEU A 68 -0.33 -20.08 -33.20
C LEU A 68 -1.30 -20.78 -32.21
N VAL A 69 -2.57 -20.87 -32.59
CA VAL A 69 -3.61 -21.54 -31.79
C VAL A 69 -4.27 -22.65 -32.60
N ASP A 70 -4.50 -23.80 -31.97
CA ASP A 70 -5.19 -24.93 -32.61
C ASP A 70 -6.71 -24.72 -32.53
N SER A 71 -7.30 -24.32 -33.64
CA SER A 71 -8.74 -24.12 -33.77
C SER A 71 -9.53 -25.42 -33.62
N ALA A 72 -8.95 -26.58 -33.93
CA ALA A 72 -9.60 -27.88 -33.78
C ALA A 72 -9.74 -28.30 -32.30
N SER A 73 -8.80 -27.87 -31.49
CA SER A 73 -8.81 -28.07 -30.00
C SER A 73 -9.44 -26.88 -29.23
N GLY A 74 -10.26 -26.07 -29.95
CA GLY A 74 -10.98 -24.94 -29.33
C GLY A 74 -10.14 -23.68 -29.12
N GLY A 75 -8.95 -23.57 -29.73
CA GLY A 75 -8.10 -22.38 -29.66
C GLY A 75 -7.00 -22.44 -28.59
N VAL A 76 -6.57 -23.64 -28.22
CA VAL A 76 -5.42 -23.86 -27.35
C VAL A 76 -4.12 -23.43 -28.04
N PRO A 77 -3.19 -22.74 -27.37
CA PRO A 77 -1.89 -22.41 -27.95
C PRO A 77 -1.12 -23.67 -28.43
N ILE A 78 -0.54 -23.60 -29.58
CA ILE A 78 0.26 -24.70 -30.16
C ILE A 78 1.64 -24.69 -29.50
N GLY A 79 2.09 -25.85 -28.98
CA GLY A 79 3.39 -26.00 -28.37
C GLY A 79 3.35 -26.10 -26.83
N SER A 80 4.52 -26.31 -26.25
CA SER A 80 4.65 -26.49 -24.80
C SER A 80 4.51 -25.19 -24.06
N PHE A 81 3.96 -25.24 -22.83
CA PHE A 81 3.82 -24.08 -21.92
C PHE A 81 3.11 -22.87 -22.53
N GLY A 82 2.09 -23.09 -23.39
CA GLY A 82 1.34 -22.00 -24.02
C GLY A 82 2.02 -21.43 -25.26
N GLY A 83 2.90 -22.20 -25.94
CA GLY A 83 3.56 -21.77 -27.18
C GLY A 83 4.77 -20.86 -26.96
N ILE A 84 5.52 -21.06 -25.86
CA ILE A 84 6.78 -20.31 -25.62
C ILE A 84 7.76 -20.60 -26.76
N SER A 85 8.28 -19.51 -27.36
CA SER A 85 9.22 -19.56 -28.46
C SER A 85 10.19 -18.36 -28.43
N GLY A 86 11.13 -18.29 -29.38
CA GLY A 86 12.03 -17.14 -29.53
C GLY A 86 11.31 -15.84 -29.86
N ASP A 87 10.20 -15.93 -30.56
CA ASP A 87 9.35 -14.80 -30.99
C ASP A 87 8.25 -14.46 -29.97
N HIS A 88 7.93 -15.39 -29.04
CA HIS A 88 6.90 -15.26 -28.02
C HIS A 88 7.44 -15.76 -26.68
N TRP A 89 8.07 -14.89 -25.91
CA TRP A 89 8.87 -15.27 -24.73
C TRP A 89 8.07 -15.93 -23.60
N LEU A 90 6.81 -15.57 -23.43
CA LEU A 90 5.90 -16.19 -22.45
C LEU A 90 4.76 -16.98 -23.11
N GLY A 91 4.85 -17.18 -24.45
CA GLY A 91 3.80 -17.81 -25.24
C GLY A 91 2.69 -16.85 -25.64
N VAL A 92 1.54 -17.41 -26.00
CA VAL A 92 0.40 -16.66 -26.54
C VAL A 92 -0.90 -16.95 -25.81
N GLU A 93 -1.84 -16.02 -25.88
CA GLU A 93 -3.19 -16.20 -25.34
C GLU A 93 -3.99 -17.22 -26.12
N PRO A 94 -4.79 -18.07 -25.46
CA PRO A 94 -5.76 -18.92 -26.12
C PRO A 94 -6.72 -18.13 -27.03
N GLN A 95 -7.26 -18.76 -28.04
CA GLN A 95 -8.20 -18.24 -29.06
C GLN A 95 -7.64 -17.13 -29.95
N THR A 96 -6.93 -16.17 -29.36
CA THR A 96 -6.50 -14.97 -30.08
C THR A 96 -5.09 -15.05 -30.62
N GLY A 97 -4.22 -15.85 -29.98
CA GLY A 97 -2.81 -15.92 -30.29
C GLY A 97 -2.04 -14.64 -29.95
N ARG A 98 -2.63 -13.69 -29.21
CA ARG A 98 -1.94 -12.46 -28.83
C ARG A 98 -0.76 -12.78 -27.91
N ASP A 99 0.32 -12.02 -28.05
CA ASP A 99 1.52 -12.24 -27.27
C ASP A 99 1.30 -12.02 -25.77
N LEU A 100 1.64 -13.03 -24.96
CA LEU A 100 1.39 -13.00 -23.51
C LEU A 100 2.36 -12.08 -22.79
N PHE A 101 3.65 -12.04 -23.19
CA PHE A 101 4.63 -11.15 -22.56
C PHE A 101 4.29 -9.69 -22.80
N ALA A 102 4.02 -9.32 -24.06
CA ALA A 102 3.61 -7.97 -24.41
C ALA A 102 2.38 -7.52 -23.60
N ARG A 103 1.38 -8.39 -23.46
CA ARG A 103 0.17 -8.10 -22.69
C ARG A 103 0.41 -7.98 -21.20
N ILE A 104 1.28 -8.79 -20.63
CA ILE A 104 1.67 -8.75 -19.22
C ILE A 104 2.36 -7.42 -18.87
N VAL A 105 3.33 -6.98 -19.69
CA VAL A 105 4.08 -5.74 -19.39
C VAL A 105 3.23 -4.48 -19.60
N TYR A 106 2.37 -4.46 -20.62
CA TYR A 106 1.38 -3.38 -20.78
C TYR A 106 0.28 -3.44 -19.71
N GLY A 107 -0.15 -4.65 -19.33
CA GLY A 107 -1.09 -4.86 -18.22
C GLY A 107 -0.57 -4.32 -16.89
N ALA A 108 0.72 -4.52 -16.60
CA ALA A 108 1.39 -3.91 -15.45
C ALA A 108 1.24 -2.38 -15.46
N ARG A 109 1.49 -1.76 -16.61
CA ARG A 109 1.38 -0.30 -16.77
C ARG A 109 -0.03 0.21 -16.49
N VAL A 110 -1.04 -0.51 -16.95
CA VAL A 110 -2.44 -0.12 -16.77
C VAL A 110 -2.89 -0.37 -15.34
N SER A 111 -2.68 -1.57 -14.79
CA SER A 111 -3.11 -1.91 -13.42
C SER A 111 -2.43 -1.06 -12.36
N LEU A 112 -1.10 -0.86 -12.45
CA LEU A 112 -0.38 0.02 -11.51
C LEU A 112 -0.76 1.48 -11.70
N GLY A 113 -0.92 1.94 -12.95
CA GLY A 113 -1.32 3.30 -13.26
C GLY A 113 -2.66 3.67 -12.64
N VAL A 114 -3.68 2.83 -12.83
CA VAL A 114 -5.01 3.00 -12.22
C VAL A 114 -4.90 3.08 -10.69
N ALA A 115 -4.20 2.14 -10.06
CA ALA A 115 -4.09 2.08 -8.61
C ALA A 115 -3.37 3.31 -8.01
N PHE A 116 -2.27 3.74 -8.63
CA PHE A 116 -1.53 4.91 -8.15
C PHE A 116 -2.30 6.20 -8.33
N VAL A 117 -2.87 6.43 -9.52
CA VAL A 117 -3.63 7.67 -9.78
C VAL A 117 -4.88 7.72 -8.90
N ALA A 118 -5.60 6.61 -8.75
CA ALA A 118 -6.73 6.54 -7.83
C ALA A 118 -6.32 6.88 -6.39
N THR A 119 -5.20 6.33 -5.91
CA THR A 119 -4.68 6.63 -4.56
C THR A 119 -4.34 8.11 -4.40
N LEU A 120 -3.67 8.73 -5.38
CA LEU A 120 -3.34 10.15 -5.32
C LEU A 120 -4.59 11.02 -5.21
N ILE A 121 -5.62 10.73 -6.00
CA ILE A 121 -6.90 11.46 -5.96
C ILE A 121 -7.61 11.21 -4.63
N GLN A 122 -7.67 9.96 -4.14
CA GLN A 122 -8.25 9.61 -2.83
C GLN A 122 -7.60 10.37 -1.69
N VAL A 123 -6.26 10.43 -1.70
CA VAL A 123 -5.51 11.16 -0.66
C VAL A 123 -5.74 12.65 -0.76
N ALA A 124 -5.70 13.22 -1.96
CA ALA A 124 -5.94 14.64 -2.17
C ALA A 124 -7.35 15.08 -1.71
N LEU A 125 -8.38 14.33 -2.14
CA LEU A 125 -9.77 14.56 -1.71
C LEU A 125 -9.93 14.36 -0.20
N GLY A 126 -9.38 13.27 0.34
CA GLY A 126 -9.49 12.95 1.76
C GLY A 126 -8.79 13.99 2.65
N VAL A 127 -7.61 14.45 2.27
CA VAL A 127 -6.91 15.54 2.98
C VAL A 127 -7.68 16.84 2.89
N GLY A 128 -8.13 17.24 1.70
CA GLY A 128 -8.90 18.46 1.50
C GLY A 128 -10.21 18.48 2.30
N LEU A 129 -11.02 17.42 2.17
CA LEU A 129 -12.30 17.30 2.86
C LEU A 129 -12.14 17.10 4.38
N GLY A 130 -11.10 16.36 4.82
CA GLY A 130 -10.80 16.19 6.24
C GLY A 130 -10.39 17.49 6.92
N LEU A 131 -9.54 18.30 6.28
CA LEU A 131 -9.18 19.64 6.76
C LEU A 131 -10.37 20.61 6.72
N PHE A 132 -11.16 20.57 5.65
CA PHE A 132 -12.38 21.37 5.53
C PHE A 132 -13.36 21.04 6.67
N ALA A 133 -13.57 19.78 6.98
CA ALA A 133 -14.40 19.37 8.11
C ALA A 133 -13.86 19.90 9.46
N ALA A 134 -12.54 19.78 9.69
CA ALA A 134 -11.93 20.18 10.97
C ALA A 134 -11.88 21.69 11.19
N LEU A 135 -11.77 22.49 10.12
CA LEU A 135 -11.53 23.93 10.16
C LEU A 135 -12.73 24.78 9.75
N GLY A 136 -13.67 24.24 8.97
CA GLY A 136 -14.84 24.94 8.41
C GLY A 136 -16.01 25.13 9.36
N GLY A 137 -15.85 24.75 10.64
CA GLY A 137 -16.86 24.92 11.66
C GLY A 137 -17.88 23.77 11.73
N ARG A 138 -18.91 23.93 12.57
CA ARG A 138 -19.87 22.87 12.92
C ARG A 138 -20.62 22.28 11.70
N TRP A 139 -21.02 23.12 10.77
CA TRP A 139 -21.76 22.69 9.58
C TRP A 139 -20.90 21.88 8.62
N ALA A 140 -19.67 22.36 8.33
CA ALA A 140 -18.73 21.62 7.48
C ALA A 140 -18.40 20.25 8.09
N ASP A 141 -18.18 20.22 9.40
CA ASP A 141 -17.91 19.01 10.14
C ASP A 141 -19.09 18.02 10.07
N GLN A 142 -20.31 18.47 10.29
CA GLN A 142 -21.51 17.61 10.22
C GLN A 142 -21.74 17.06 8.81
N ILE A 143 -21.65 17.91 7.78
CA ILE A 143 -21.89 17.49 6.38
C ILE A 143 -20.86 16.44 5.98
N VAL A 144 -19.55 16.73 6.12
CA VAL A 144 -18.49 15.80 5.72
C VAL A 144 -18.59 14.50 6.52
N SER A 145 -18.86 14.57 7.83
CA SER A 145 -19.01 13.36 8.66
C SER A 145 -20.19 12.51 8.19
N ARG A 146 -21.34 13.11 7.90
CA ARG A 146 -22.51 12.35 7.39
C ARG A 146 -22.23 11.72 6.03
N VAL A 147 -21.62 12.48 5.10
CA VAL A 147 -21.25 11.93 3.79
C VAL A 147 -20.25 10.78 3.94
N THR A 148 -19.24 10.91 4.81
CA THR A 148 -18.27 9.82 5.04
C THR A 148 -18.90 8.61 5.72
N ASP A 149 -19.90 8.79 6.59
CA ASP A 149 -20.61 7.69 7.24
C ASP A 149 -21.50 6.94 6.23
N VAL A 150 -22.22 7.66 5.37
CA VAL A 150 -22.99 7.07 4.27
C VAL A 150 -22.08 6.33 3.31
N ALA A 151 -20.97 6.96 2.86
CA ALA A 151 -20.02 6.34 1.95
C ALA A 151 -19.41 5.04 2.54
N ALA A 152 -19.13 5.02 3.85
CA ALA A 152 -18.57 3.85 4.52
C ALA A 152 -19.60 2.72 4.72
N ALA A 153 -20.91 3.04 4.75
CA ALA A 153 -21.99 2.05 4.88
C ALA A 153 -22.35 1.38 3.55
N LEU A 154 -21.97 1.98 2.42
CA LEU A 154 -22.27 1.45 1.09
C LEU A 154 -21.33 0.30 0.72
N PRO A 155 -21.85 -0.80 0.14
CA PRO A 155 -21.01 -1.87 -0.39
C PRO A 155 -20.30 -1.37 -1.66
N MET A 156 -19.08 -0.87 -1.49
CA MET A 156 -18.31 -0.17 -2.53
C MET A 156 -18.26 -0.92 -3.86
N LEU A 157 -18.09 -2.25 -3.82
CA LEU A 157 -18.02 -3.08 -5.02
C LEU A 157 -19.36 -3.03 -5.79
N VAL A 158 -20.51 -3.14 -5.10
CA VAL A 158 -21.82 -3.12 -5.75
C VAL A 158 -22.10 -1.77 -6.39
N ILE A 159 -21.78 -0.67 -5.69
CA ILE A 159 -21.96 0.68 -6.24
C ILE A 159 -21.06 0.88 -7.47
N THR A 160 -19.80 0.44 -7.39
CA THR A 160 -18.85 0.53 -8.52
C THR A 160 -19.34 -0.26 -9.74
N LEU A 161 -19.85 -1.49 -9.52
CA LEU A 161 -20.44 -2.31 -10.59
C LEU A 161 -21.62 -1.58 -11.25
N GLY A 162 -22.52 -1.02 -10.45
CA GLY A 162 -23.67 -0.26 -10.96
C GLY A 162 -23.25 0.97 -11.76
N LEU A 163 -22.30 1.75 -11.26
CA LEU A 163 -21.77 2.94 -11.95
C LEU A 163 -21.09 2.57 -13.28
N LEU A 164 -20.28 1.50 -13.31
CA LEU A 164 -19.61 1.04 -14.52
C LEU A 164 -20.59 0.48 -15.56
N ALA A 165 -21.71 -0.10 -15.13
CA ALA A 165 -22.75 -0.63 -16.02
C ALA A 165 -23.49 0.46 -16.79
N VAL A 166 -23.71 1.63 -16.17
CA VAL A 166 -24.42 2.78 -16.79
C VAL A 166 -23.49 3.84 -17.36
N ALA A 167 -22.19 3.67 -17.20
CA ALA A 167 -21.21 4.66 -17.59
C ALA A 167 -21.10 4.79 -19.14
N PRO A 168 -20.89 6.04 -19.65
CA PRO A 168 -20.76 6.30 -21.06
C PRO A 168 -19.58 5.54 -21.67
N ALA A 169 -19.76 4.96 -22.86
CA ALA A 169 -18.72 4.27 -23.61
C ALA A 169 -17.63 5.24 -24.14
N SER A 170 -17.91 6.54 -24.20
CA SER A 170 -17.00 7.57 -24.67
C SER A 170 -15.78 7.81 -23.75
N ILE A 171 -15.88 7.43 -22.47
CA ILE A 171 -14.77 7.60 -21.51
C ILE A 171 -13.89 6.34 -21.55
N PRO A 172 -12.56 6.47 -21.74
CA PRO A 172 -11.65 5.33 -21.68
C PRO A 172 -11.80 4.57 -20.36
N ARG A 173 -11.97 3.26 -20.42
CA ARG A 173 -12.21 2.41 -19.23
C ARG A 173 -11.20 2.59 -18.09
N PRO A 174 -9.87 2.68 -18.35
CA PRO A 174 -8.90 2.93 -17.28
C PRO A 174 -9.16 4.24 -16.53
N VAL A 175 -9.52 5.31 -17.25
CA VAL A 175 -9.84 6.61 -16.64
C VAL A 175 -11.10 6.52 -15.78
N LEU A 176 -12.14 5.90 -16.32
CA LEU A 176 -13.42 5.74 -15.64
C LEU A 176 -13.27 4.97 -14.31
N ILE A 177 -12.57 3.82 -14.35
CA ILE A 177 -12.30 3.01 -13.16
C ILE A 177 -11.51 3.80 -12.14
N THR A 178 -10.47 4.51 -12.58
CA THR A 178 -9.66 5.38 -11.72
C THR A 178 -10.53 6.41 -10.99
N LEU A 179 -11.42 7.09 -11.72
CA LEU A 179 -12.29 8.12 -11.14
C LEU A 179 -13.32 7.53 -10.18
N ILE A 180 -13.88 6.36 -10.48
CA ILE A 180 -14.86 5.71 -9.60
C ILE A 180 -14.19 5.20 -8.32
N ILE A 181 -13.05 4.49 -8.42
CA ILE A 181 -12.29 4.03 -7.25
C ILE A 181 -11.87 5.24 -6.40
N ALA A 182 -11.39 6.30 -7.03
CA ALA A 182 -10.98 7.51 -6.33
C ALA A 182 -12.15 8.24 -5.66
N GLY A 183 -13.25 8.39 -6.38
CA GLY A 183 -14.45 9.09 -5.90
C GLY A 183 -15.20 8.36 -4.78
N LEU A 184 -15.04 7.04 -4.68
CA LEU A 184 -15.65 6.24 -3.62
C LEU A 184 -14.72 5.90 -2.47
N GLY A 185 -13.37 6.08 -2.60
CA GLY A 185 -12.40 5.61 -1.61
C GLY A 185 -11.76 6.67 -0.72
N TRP A 186 -12.10 7.97 -0.86
CA TRP A 186 -11.47 9.07 -0.12
C TRP A 186 -11.87 9.15 1.36
N PHE A 187 -12.99 8.56 1.77
CA PHE A 187 -13.60 8.74 3.10
C PHE A 187 -12.68 8.28 4.25
N GLY A 188 -11.90 7.21 4.06
CA GLY A 188 -10.96 6.72 5.08
C GLY A 188 -9.86 7.76 5.39
N THR A 189 -9.25 8.33 4.35
CA THR A 189 -8.26 9.42 4.49
C THR A 189 -8.89 10.64 5.17
N SER A 190 -10.12 11.01 4.78
CA SER A 190 -10.83 12.16 5.36
C SER A 190 -11.06 11.98 6.87
N LYS A 191 -11.49 10.81 7.32
CA LYS A 191 -11.68 10.51 8.75
C LYS A 191 -10.37 10.64 9.55
N ILE A 192 -9.26 10.12 9.02
CA ILE A 192 -7.95 10.20 9.66
C ILE A 192 -7.48 11.66 9.78
N VAL A 193 -7.57 12.40 8.67
CA VAL A 193 -7.13 13.80 8.62
C VAL A 193 -8.00 14.68 9.52
N ARG A 194 -9.34 14.49 9.47
CA ARG A 194 -10.27 15.21 10.34
C ARG A 194 -9.96 14.97 11.82
N ALA A 195 -9.84 13.72 12.24
CA ALA A 195 -9.56 13.38 13.63
C ALA A 195 -8.23 13.96 14.11
N GLY A 196 -7.17 13.83 13.30
CA GLY A 196 -5.87 14.40 13.60
C GLY A 196 -5.88 15.93 13.64
N ALA A 197 -6.54 16.60 12.69
CA ALA A 197 -6.64 18.06 12.66
C ALA A 197 -7.44 18.60 13.85
N LEU A 198 -8.52 17.92 14.27
CA LEU A 198 -9.29 18.27 15.47
C LEU A 198 -8.44 18.18 16.76
N SER A 199 -7.59 17.16 16.86
CA SER A 199 -6.66 17.02 17.98
C SER A 199 -5.55 18.08 17.95
N LEU A 200 -4.96 18.34 16.79
CA LEU A 200 -3.86 19.29 16.65
C LEU A 200 -4.31 20.74 16.87
N LYS A 201 -5.53 21.11 16.48
CA LYS A 201 -6.02 22.50 16.60
C LYS A 201 -6.20 22.98 18.04
N THR A 202 -6.18 22.07 19.04
CA THR A 202 -6.27 22.38 20.45
C THR A 202 -4.91 22.60 21.13
N LEU A 203 -3.81 22.39 20.39
CA LEU A 203 -2.45 22.57 20.92
C LEU A 203 -2.08 24.03 21.05
N ASP A 204 -1.24 24.34 22.04
CA ASP A 204 -0.88 25.73 22.41
C ASP A 204 -0.23 26.49 21.25
N HIS A 205 0.66 25.86 20.47
CA HIS A 205 1.31 26.52 19.34
C HIS A 205 0.33 26.92 18.23
N VAL A 206 -0.71 26.10 17.98
CA VAL A 206 -1.78 26.41 17.01
C VAL A 206 -2.66 27.55 17.53
N SER A 207 -2.96 27.51 18.84
CA SER A 207 -3.70 28.59 19.51
C SER A 207 -2.92 29.91 19.48
N ALA A 208 -1.62 29.89 19.73
CA ALA A 208 -0.73 31.05 19.63
C ALA A 208 -0.68 31.62 18.19
N ALA A 209 -0.58 30.75 17.16
CA ALA A 209 -0.61 31.17 15.77
C ALA A 209 -1.93 31.87 15.42
N ARG A 210 -3.06 31.39 15.96
CA ARG A 210 -4.38 32.01 15.78
C ARG A 210 -4.45 33.37 16.46
N LEU A 211 -3.96 33.50 17.68
CA LEU A 211 -3.89 34.77 18.40
C LEU A 211 -2.97 35.80 17.71
N SER A 212 -1.94 35.29 17.03
CA SER A 212 -1.04 36.12 16.19
C SER A 212 -1.66 36.54 14.84
N GLY A 213 -2.95 36.25 14.61
CA GLY A 213 -3.67 36.68 13.42
C GLY A 213 -3.46 35.83 12.18
N TRP A 214 -2.93 34.58 12.31
CA TRP A 214 -2.78 33.69 11.16
C TRP A 214 -4.14 33.27 10.60
N SER A 215 -4.24 33.30 9.27
CA SER A 215 -5.45 32.80 8.60
C SER A 215 -5.60 31.29 8.79
N THR A 216 -6.83 30.80 8.70
CA THR A 216 -7.14 29.35 8.77
C THR A 216 -6.35 28.55 7.75
N TRP A 217 -6.14 29.08 6.54
CA TRP A 217 -5.32 28.45 5.51
C TRP A 217 -3.83 28.39 5.87
N ALA A 218 -3.30 29.46 6.47
CA ALA A 218 -1.91 29.48 6.94
C ALA A 218 -1.69 28.43 8.04
N ILE A 219 -2.62 28.32 9.00
CA ILE A 219 -2.60 27.28 10.05
C ILE A 219 -2.70 25.90 9.42
N ALA A 220 -3.63 25.65 8.49
CA ALA A 220 -3.75 24.38 7.80
C ALA A 220 -2.44 23.95 7.12
N ARG A 221 -1.82 24.86 6.36
CA ARG A 221 -0.64 24.57 5.55
C ARG A 221 0.66 24.45 6.35
N ARG A 222 0.85 25.31 7.38
CA ARG A 222 2.12 25.41 8.12
C ARG A 222 2.17 24.58 9.38
N GLU A 223 1.02 24.37 10.03
CA GLU A 223 0.94 23.65 11.30
C GLU A 223 0.34 22.25 11.14
N LEU A 224 -0.87 22.16 10.54
CA LEU A 224 -1.60 20.90 10.51
C LEU A 224 -1.08 19.92 9.46
N LEU A 225 -0.90 20.36 8.21
CA LEU A 225 -0.46 19.47 7.12
C LEU A 225 0.90 18.79 7.40
N PRO A 226 1.95 19.51 7.87
CA PRO A 226 3.21 18.85 8.20
C PRO A 226 3.08 17.85 9.34
N ALA A 227 2.26 18.16 10.36
CA ALA A 227 2.02 17.26 11.48
C ALA A 227 1.20 16.01 11.09
N LEU A 228 0.30 16.14 10.11
CA LEU A 228 -0.51 15.05 9.56
C LEU A 228 0.20 14.25 8.46
N ALA A 229 1.38 14.69 7.99
CA ALA A 229 2.07 14.04 6.87
C ALA A 229 2.37 12.56 7.17
N ALA A 230 2.84 12.22 8.37
CA ALA A 230 3.17 10.85 8.73
C ALA A 230 1.95 9.90 8.68
N PRO A 231 0.81 10.17 9.35
CA PRO A 231 -0.36 9.31 9.24
C PRO A 231 -0.96 9.28 7.84
N VAL A 232 -0.95 10.40 7.09
CA VAL A 232 -1.44 10.46 5.71
C VAL A 232 -0.58 9.60 4.77
N ILE A 233 0.74 9.73 4.84
CA ILE A 233 1.67 8.91 4.02
C ILE A 233 1.50 7.43 4.36
N THR A 234 1.44 7.08 5.65
CA THR A 234 1.24 5.70 6.08
C THR A 234 -0.04 5.12 5.48
N TYR A 235 -1.14 5.85 5.56
CA TYR A 235 -2.41 5.40 5.03
C TYR A 235 -2.41 5.34 3.50
N ALA A 236 -1.81 6.34 2.84
CA ALA A 236 -1.67 6.37 1.38
C ALA A 236 -0.96 5.14 0.83
N VAL A 237 0.17 4.74 1.44
CA VAL A 237 0.92 3.55 1.00
C VAL A 237 0.12 2.27 1.19
N LEU A 238 -0.71 2.19 2.25
CA LEU A 238 -1.58 1.04 2.50
C LEU A 238 -2.82 1.01 1.58
N LEU A 239 -3.23 2.14 1.00
CA LEU A 239 -4.33 2.20 0.01
C LEU A 239 -3.94 1.59 -1.34
N VAL A 240 -2.68 1.75 -1.76
CA VAL A 240 -2.23 1.30 -3.10
C VAL A 240 -2.54 -0.18 -3.36
N PRO A 241 -2.13 -1.15 -2.50
CA PRO A 241 -2.43 -2.56 -2.74
C PRO A 241 -3.93 -2.83 -2.78
N GLY A 242 -4.73 -2.14 -1.97
CA GLY A 242 -6.19 -2.22 -2.01
C GLY A 242 -6.77 -1.78 -3.35
N ASN A 243 -6.25 -0.70 -3.93
CA ASN A 243 -6.68 -0.19 -5.23
C ASN A 243 -6.24 -1.11 -6.40
N VAL A 244 -5.06 -1.76 -6.30
CA VAL A 244 -4.63 -2.79 -7.27
C VAL A 244 -5.63 -3.96 -7.27
N VAL A 245 -6.00 -4.44 -6.07
CA VAL A 245 -6.98 -5.53 -5.93
C VAL A 245 -8.36 -5.10 -6.43
N ALA A 246 -8.79 -3.86 -6.13
CA ALA A 246 -10.08 -3.34 -6.58
C ALA A 246 -10.17 -3.26 -8.11
N GLU A 247 -9.13 -2.73 -8.78
CA GLU A 247 -9.05 -2.71 -10.24
C GLU A 247 -9.12 -4.12 -10.81
N ALA A 248 -8.29 -5.04 -10.28
CA ALA A 248 -8.24 -6.41 -10.75
C ALA A 248 -9.59 -7.14 -10.55
N ALA A 249 -10.25 -6.96 -9.42
CA ALA A 249 -11.56 -7.56 -9.15
C ALA A 249 -12.65 -7.04 -10.10
N LEU A 250 -12.70 -5.72 -10.35
CA LEU A 250 -13.66 -5.12 -11.27
C LEU A 250 -13.43 -5.60 -12.72
N SER A 251 -12.17 -5.68 -13.12
CA SER A 251 -11.79 -6.18 -14.44
C SER A 251 -12.09 -7.67 -14.57
N PHE A 252 -11.80 -8.48 -13.53
CA PHE A 252 -12.12 -9.89 -13.48
C PHE A 252 -13.63 -10.17 -13.57
N LEU A 253 -14.47 -9.31 -12.97
CA LEU A 253 -15.93 -9.40 -13.08
C LEU A 253 -16.49 -8.91 -14.43
N GLY A 254 -15.63 -8.55 -15.40
CA GLY A 254 -16.00 -8.16 -16.76
C GLY A 254 -16.55 -6.74 -16.91
N VAL A 255 -16.61 -5.95 -15.83
CA VAL A 255 -17.10 -4.56 -15.85
C VAL A 255 -15.96 -3.53 -15.88
N GLY A 256 -14.74 -3.96 -15.57
CA GLY A 256 -13.55 -3.14 -15.54
C GLY A 256 -12.94 -2.85 -16.90
N ILE A 257 -11.64 -3.05 -17.01
CA ILE A 257 -10.88 -2.89 -18.24
C ILE A 257 -11.28 -3.99 -19.22
N LYS A 258 -11.48 -3.59 -20.47
CA LYS A 258 -11.94 -4.49 -21.53
C LYS A 258 -10.92 -4.57 -22.65
N PRO A 259 -10.86 -5.69 -23.39
CA PRO A 259 -10.07 -5.76 -24.61
C PRO A 259 -10.40 -4.61 -25.58
N PRO A 260 -9.44 -4.10 -26.34
CA PRO A 260 -8.10 -4.64 -26.53
C PRO A 260 -7.10 -4.26 -25.41
N THR A 261 -7.40 -3.28 -24.55
CA THR A 261 -6.49 -2.80 -23.50
C THR A 261 -6.18 -3.92 -22.49
N PRO A 262 -4.91 -4.32 -22.32
CA PRO A 262 -4.58 -5.32 -21.33
C PRO A 262 -4.56 -4.74 -19.93
N SER A 263 -5.02 -5.51 -18.93
CA SER A 263 -4.73 -5.35 -17.51
C SER A 263 -4.62 -6.74 -16.88
N TRP A 264 -3.94 -6.86 -15.77
CA TRP A 264 -3.79 -8.17 -15.12
C TRP A 264 -5.16 -8.75 -14.73
N GLY A 265 -6.09 -7.90 -14.25
CA GLY A 265 -7.45 -8.33 -13.91
C GLY A 265 -8.25 -8.81 -15.13
N GLN A 266 -8.15 -8.12 -16.27
CA GLN A 266 -8.80 -8.53 -17.53
C GLN A 266 -8.22 -9.86 -18.05
N MET A 267 -6.89 -10.02 -17.99
CA MET A 267 -6.25 -11.28 -18.40
C MET A 267 -6.71 -12.46 -17.53
N LEU A 268 -6.93 -12.25 -16.23
CA LEU A 268 -7.46 -13.28 -15.33
C LEU A 268 -8.89 -13.71 -15.69
N THR A 269 -9.72 -12.81 -16.20
CA THR A 269 -11.08 -13.13 -16.67
C THR A 269 -11.02 -14.18 -17.80
N ASP A 270 -10.22 -13.91 -18.80
CA ASP A 270 -10.06 -14.80 -19.96
C ASP A 270 -9.37 -16.11 -19.52
N ALA A 271 -8.33 -16.02 -18.69
CA ALA A 271 -7.57 -17.16 -18.21
C ALA A 271 -8.40 -18.15 -17.37
N ASN A 272 -9.45 -17.68 -16.69
CA ASN A 272 -10.34 -18.53 -15.91
C ASN A 272 -11.06 -19.60 -16.75
N THR A 273 -11.24 -19.35 -18.05
CA THR A 273 -11.83 -20.35 -18.97
C THR A 273 -10.79 -21.38 -19.41
N TRP A 274 -9.51 -21.02 -19.38
CA TRP A 274 -8.41 -21.79 -19.99
C TRP A 274 -7.46 -22.44 -18.99
N TYR A 275 -7.73 -22.35 -17.69
CA TYR A 275 -6.77 -22.76 -16.63
C TYR A 275 -6.33 -24.23 -16.73
N GLN A 276 -7.16 -25.12 -17.27
CA GLN A 276 -6.83 -26.54 -17.44
C GLN A 276 -5.96 -26.77 -18.70
N ALA A 277 -6.22 -26.07 -19.79
CA ALA A 277 -5.54 -26.26 -21.06
C ALA A 277 -4.28 -25.40 -21.20
N ALA A 278 -4.28 -24.19 -20.61
CA ALA A 278 -3.17 -23.24 -20.67
C ALA A 278 -2.92 -22.61 -19.29
N PRO A 279 -2.40 -23.38 -18.32
CA PRO A 279 -2.22 -22.89 -16.93
C PRO A 279 -1.27 -21.70 -16.83
N THR A 280 -0.29 -21.56 -17.72
CA THR A 280 0.64 -20.41 -17.77
C THR A 280 -0.11 -19.11 -17.96
N TYR A 281 -1.19 -19.12 -18.75
CA TYR A 281 -2.02 -17.95 -19.02
C TYR A 281 -2.71 -17.42 -17.75
N LEU A 282 -3.04 -18.30 -16.79
CA LEU A 282 -3.57 -17.91 -15.49
C LEU A 282 -2.46 -17.55 -14.49
N LEU A 283 -1.43 -18.39 -14.39
CA LEU A 283 -0.42 -18.30 -13.31
C LEU A 283 0.45 -17.04 -13.44
N LEU A 284 0.74 -16.59 -14.66
CA LEU A 284 1.61 -15.43 -14.87
C LEU A 284 0.96 -14.12 -14.37
N PRO A 285 -0.22 -13.71 -14.86
CA PRO A 285 -0.85 -12.48 -14.35
C PRO A 285 -1.27 -12.59 -12.89
N ALA A 286 -1.73 -13.76 -12.42
CA ALA A 286 -2.05 -13.98 -11.01
C ALA A 286 -0.82 -13.86 -10.10
N GLY A 287 0.31 -14.45 -10.50
CA GLY A 287 1.57 -14.37 -9.77
C GLY A 287 2.11 -12.94 -9.69
N LEU A 288 2.03 -12.18 -10.78
CA LEU A 288 2.46 -10.77 -10.79
C LEU A 288 1.55 -9.88 -9.93
N LEU A 289 0.24 -10.11 -9.99
CA LEU A 289 -0.72 -9.43 -9.11
C LEU A 289 -0.43 -9.74 -7.64
N PHE A 290 -0.23 -11.02 -7.31
CA PHE A 290 0.13 -11.45 -5.96
C PHE A 290 1.44 -10.82 -5.47
N LEU A 291 2.51 -10.87 -6.28
CA LEU A 291 3.80 -10.26 -5.93
C LEU A 291 3.69 -8.75 -5.74
N THR A 292 2.89 -8.08 -6.56
CA THR A 292 2.63 -6.64 -6.43
C THR A 292 1.96 -6.30 -5.11
N VAL A 293 0.85 -6.98 -4.80
CA VAL A 293 0.08 -6.75 -3.57
C VAL A 293 0.91 -7.09 -2.34
N LEU A 294 1.63 -8.21 -2.37
CA LEU A 294 2.52 -8.63 -1.28
C LEU A 294 3.63 -7.60 -1.04
N SER A 295 4.31 -7.20 -2.12
CA SER A 295 5.40 -6.21 -2.03
C SER A 295 4.91 -4.88 -1.48
N LEU A 296 3.80 -4.36 -1.98
CA LEU A 296 3.21 -3.11 -1.52
C LEU A 296 2.74 -3.18 -0.07
N THR A 297 2.17 -4.32 0.36
CA THR A 297 1.74 -4.54 1.75
C THR A 297 2.93 -4.55 2.70
N VAL A 298 4.01 -5.26 2.35
CA VAL A 298 5.25 -5.29 3.15
C VAL A 298 5.91 -3.91 3.22
N ILE A 299 5.94 -3.17 2.10
CA ILE A 299 6.45 -1.78 2.07
C ILE A 299 5.59 -0.89 2.97
N GLY A 300 4.26 -0.99 2.87
CA GLY A 300 3.32 -0.20 3.66
C GLY A 300 3.50 -0.41 5.17
N GLU A 301 3.65 -1.66 5.61
CA GLU A 301 3.90 -1.98 7.01
C GLU A 301 5.29 -1.49 7.47
N GLY A 302 6.29 -1.57 6.59
CA GLY A 302 7.62 -1.00 6.83
C GLY A 302 7.60 0.52 7.00
N VAL A 303 6.87 1.22 6.15
CA VAL A 303 6.67 2.69 6.24
C VAL A 303 5.95 3.04 7.54
N ARG A 304 4.89 2.32 7.88
CA ARG A 304 4.15 2.49 9.13
C ARG A 304 5.06 2.35 10.35
N THR A 305 5.85 1.28 10.40
CA THR A 305 6.80 1.01 11.50
C THR A 305 7.91 2.06 11.57
N ALA A 306 8.42 2.53 10.41
CA ALA A 306 9.48 3.53 10.36
C ALA A 306 8.99 4.92 10.80
N LEU A 307 7.72 5.25 10.55
CA LEU A 307 7.07 6.50 10.96
C LEU A 307 6.53 6.48 12.38
N ASP A 308 6.39 5.28 13.02
CA ASP A 308 5.90 5.17 14.40
C ASP A 308 6.94 5.72 15.41
N PRO A 309 6.62 6.83 16.13
CA PRO A 309 7.51 7.39 17.12
C PRO A 309 7.70 6.47 18.35
N ARG A 310 6.69 5.62 18.64
CA ARG A 310 6.66 4.73 19.82
C ARG A 310 7.52 3.48 19.64
N ALA A 311 7.81 3.08 18.40
CA ALA A 311 8.70 1.95 18.12
C ALA A 311 10.10 2.16 18.68
N ALA A 312 10.60 3.41 18.70
CA ALA A 312 11.91 3.75 19.25
C ALA A 312 11.97 3.65 20.79
N SER A 313 10.87 3.92 21.50
CA SER A 313 10.81 3.83 22.95
C SER A 313 10.71 2.37 23.42
N ARG A 314 10.02 1.50 22.70
CA ARG A 314 9.92 0.06 23.02
C ARG A 314 11.27 -0.65 22.91
N LEU A 315 12.07 -0.34 21.88
CA LEU A 315 13.42 -0.88 21.73
C LEU A 315 14.36 -0.40 22.84
N ARG A 316 14.26 0.88 23.26
CA ARG A 316 15.05 1.42 24.39
C ARG A 316 14.68 0.78 25.73
N VAL A 317 13.40 0.49 25.97
CA VAL A 317 12.95 -0.18 27.20
C VAL A 317 13.39 -1.64 27.22
N GLY A 318 13.32 -2.35 26.06
CA GLY A 318 13.83 -3.72 25.93
C GLY A 318 15.32 -3.82 26.20
N THR A 319 16.14 -2.94 25.60
CA THR A 319 17.59 -2.91 25.80
C THR A 319 17.96 -2.52 27.23
N ARG A 320 17.24 -1.57 27.85
CA ARG A 320 17.47 -1.15 29.25
C ARG A 320 17.11 -2.26 30.23
N LYS A 321 16.05 -3.04 29.94
CA LYS A 321 15.65 -4.19 30.77
C LYS A 321 16.65 -5.36 30.64
N GLN A 322 17.15 -5.60 29.45
CA GLN A 322 18.19 -6.59 29.18
C GLN A 322 19.54 -6.18 29.82
N ASN A 323 19.93 -4.91 29.72
CA ASN A 323 21.14 -4.41 30.38
C ASN A 323 21.03 -4.45 31.90
N ARG A 324 19.88 -4.08 32.51
CA ARG A 324 19.65 -4.22 33.96
C ARG A 324 19.62 -5.68 34.40
N ALA A 325 19.06 -6.59 33.60
CA ALA A 325 19.10 -8.03 33.87
C ALA A 325 20.52 -8.58 33.77
N ALA A 326 21.33 -8.10 32.82
CA ALA A 326 22.73 -8.48 32.66
C ALA A 326 23.63 -7.89 33.81
N GLU A 327 23.36 -6.67 34.25
CA GLU A 327 24.00 -6.06 35.46
C GLU A 327 23.64 -6.83 36.72
N ALA A 328 22.35 -7.09 36.96
CA ALA A 328 21.91 -7.89 38.10
C ALA A 328 22.48 -9.33 38.07
N ALA A 329 22.65 -9.92 36.95
CA ALA A 329 23.28 -11.23 36.78
C ALA A 329 24.81 -11.20 36.98
N ARG A 330 25.47 -10.05 36.72
CA ARG A 330 26.88 -9.84 37.06
C ARG A 330 27.10 -9.63 38.53
N ASP A 331 26.24 -8.86 39.18
CA ASP A 331 26.29 -8.58 40.60
C ASP A 331 25.89 -9.81 41.47
N ALA A 332 25.12 -10.74 40.90
CA ALA A 332 24.73 -12.01 41.52
C ALA A 332 25.81 -13.12 41.35
N LYS A 333 26.92 -12.90 40.60
CA LYS A 333 28.05 -13.82 40.68
C LYS A 333 28.74 -13.68 42.03
N PRO A 334 28.85 -14.78 42.81
CA PRO A 334 29.50 -14.73 44.09
C PRO A 334 30.94 -14.24 43.94
N GLY A 335 31.25 -13.20 44.70
CA GLY A 335 32.60 -12.67 44.79
C GLY A 335 33.60 -13.73 45.26
N PRO A 336 34.92 -13.45 45.21
CA PRO A 336 36.00 -14.43 45.41
C PRO A 336 36.13 -14.95 46.87
N ALA A 337 35.01 -15.00 47.62
CA ALA A 337 34.97 -15.48 49.00
C ALA A 337 35.03 -17.04 49.14
N ILE A 338 35.05 -17.79 48.06
CA ILE A 338 35.10 -19.28 48.09
C ILE A 338 36.53 -19.82 47.95
N GLU A 339 37.50 -19.00 47.52
CA GLU A 339 38.91 -19.43 47.47
C GLU A 339 39.61 -19.41 48.81
N SER A 340 39.13 -18.62 49.78
CA SER A 340 39.70 -18.58 51.15
C SER A 340 39.27 -19.78 52.02
N ALA A 341 38.15 -20.43 51.70
CA ALA A 341 37.71 -21.62 52.44
C ALA A 341 38.51 -22.87 52.06
N LYS A 342 38.90 -23.03 50.78
CA LYS A 342 39.76 -24.17 50.33
C LYS A 342 41.20 -24.08 50.80
N SER A 343 41.76 -22.90 51.01
CA SER A 343 43.13 -22.72 51.52
C SER A 343 43.23 -22.93 53.02
N LEU A 344 42.14 -22.97 53.80
CA LEU A 344 42.11 -23.31 55.22
C LEU A 344 41.94 -24.79 55.50
N GLU A 345 41.33 -25.56 54.61
CA GLU A 345 41.24 -27.04 54.68
C GLU A 345 42.57 -27.72 54.31
N GLU A 346 43.34 -27.15 53.40
CA GLU A 346 44.63 -27.70 52.94
C GLU A 346 45.80 -27.47 53.96
N LYS A 347 45.58 -26.63 54.94
CA LYS A 347 46.57 -26.41 56.08
C LYS A 347 46.26 -27.17 57.33
N ALA A 348 45.17 -27.98 57.36
CA ALA A 348 44.75 -28.74 58.53
C ALA A 348 44.88 -30.30 58.33
N SER A 349 45.45 -30.75 57.24
CA SER A 349 45.90 -32.13 57.02
C SER A 349 47.44 -32.10 56.89
#